data_84050a75f26b417b3ea6402fe5d6eb71
#
_entry.id   84050a75f26b417b3ea6402fe5d6eb71
#
_cell.length_a   1.000
_cell.length_b   1.000
_cell.length_c   1.000
_cell.angle_alpha   90.00
_cell.angle_beta   90.00
_cell.angle_gamma   90.00
#
_symmetry.space_group_name_H-M   'P 1'
#
loop_
_entity.id
_entity.type
_entity.pdbx_description
1 polymer ?
#
loop_
_entity_poly.entity_id
_entity_poly.type
_entity_poly.pdbx_seq_one_letter_code
_entity_poly.pdbx_strand_id
1 'polypeptide(L)'
;MKRRIASWENGHSAPDDFYAPLLCGAYSMSAAELGLSHGELRDAAVIDAAYPTSPDDAIQTVSQLWRADLNQYDPLLTAEPSESAWSEASLRWLVAPEPGIPRQRAEGVQVGLGDVAAVKTTADVFAKLDDQFGGDHARHSVIQYLNNDVAPLLRGRYTEPVGRALFSTVAEATLLAGWMSYDACRHGLAQRYFLQALRLAQDANDRRLAGSILSAMSHQATFLGRYTQAATLARAALMGISPVATPTLRAQFHAMEARALARTGDILACEAALTAATKALESRNSEDEPEYISYFDDAELAAEAAHCFRDVNSARRAVAHAENAMSGTHVRSDFFATMVLADAHLRAGDVEEACRVALDALDLGEQLKSARCVSYLAEFRQHLDVIGASAAARDLADEAREHRLWVAAGTYHQRQVSN
;
A
#
# COMPACT_ATOMS: atom_id res chain seq x y z
N MET A 1 -39.04 -15.70 -12.92
CA MET A 1 -39.16 -14.34 -12.41
C MET A 1 -40.27 -14.18 -11.37
N LYS A 2 -41.56 -14.46 -11.66
CA LYS A 2 -42.66 -14.30 -10.69
C LYS A 2 -42.42 -14.98 -9.31
N ARG A 3 -41.89 -16.21 -9.27
CA ARG A 3 -41.56 -16.91 -8.00
C ARG A 3 -40.44 -16.22 -7.19
N ARG A 4 -39.46 -15.58 -7.83
CA ARG A 4 -38.40 -14.83 -7.16
C ARG A 4 -38.94 -13.54 -6.55
N ILE A 5 -39.76 -12.78 -7.32
CA ILE A 5 -40.40 -11.55 -6.82
C ILE A 5 -41.25 -11.88 -5.58
N ALA A 6 -42.11 -12.91 -5.65
CA ALA A 6 -42.91 -13.33 -4.51
C ALA A 6 -42.05 -13.77 -3.28
N SER A 7 -40.87 -14.38 -3.51
CA SER A 7 -39.92 -14.71 -2.45
C SER A 7 -39.35 -13.46 -1.79
N TRP A 8 -39.04 -12.44 -2.57
CA TRP A 8 -38.53 -11.15 -2.06
C TRP A 8 -39.62 -10.34 -1.33
N GLU A 9 -40.82 -10.25 -1.90
CA GLU A 9 -41.97 -9.58 -1.27
C GLU A 9 -42.38 -10.19 0.07
N ASN A 10 -42.20 -11.51 0.22
CA ASN A 10 -42.51 -12.22 1.46
C ASN A 10 -41.31 -12.36 2.42
N GLY A 11 -40.17 -11.73 2.12
CA GLY A 11 -38.99 -11.72 3.00
C GLY A 11 -38.26 -13.08 3.09
N HIS A 12 -38.54 -14.04 2.21
CA HIS A 12 -37.88 -15.35 2.19
C HIS A 12 -36.48 -15.31 1.60
N SER A 13 -36.19 -14.30 0.76
CA SER A 13 -34.86 -14.02 0.20
C SER A 13 -34.76 -12.54 -0.15
N ALA A 14 -33.55 -12.00 -0.27
CA ALA A 14 -33.34 -10.64 -0.81
C ALA A 14 -32.99 -10.72 -2.31
N PRO A 15 -33.33 -9.68 -3.11
CA PRO A 15 -32.81 -9.54 -4.47
C PRO A 15 -31.29 -9.49 -4.45
N ASP A 16 -30.66 -10.13 -5.43
CA ASP A 16 -29.23 -10.03 -5.61
C ASP A 16 -28.84 -8.67 -6.26
N ASP A 17 -27.51 -8.42 -6.32
CA ASP A 17 -26.95 -7.16 -6.81
C ASP A 17 -27.32 -6.84 -8.29
N PHE A 18 -27.76 -7.84 -9.04
CA PHE A 18 -28.25 -7.65 -10.41
C PHE A 18 -29.70 -7.12 -10.43
N TYR A 19 -30.54 -7.64 -9.53
CA TYR A 19 -31.97 -7.29 -9.52
C TYR A 19 -32.28 -6.06 -8.65
N ALA A 20 -31.48 -5.74 -7.63
CA ALA A 20 -31.72 -4.59 -6.77
C ALA A 20 -31.78 -3.25 -7.52
N PRO A 21 -30.82 -2.90 -8.41
CA PRO A 21 -30.91 -1.68 -9.22
C PRO A 21 -32.10 -1.64 -10.17
N LEU A 22 -32.47 -2.81 -10.74
CA LEU A 22 -33.61 -2.91 -11.64
C LEU A 22 -34.94 -2.68 -10.90
N LEU A 23 -35.03 -3.12 -9.65
CA LEU A 23 -36.19 -2.85 -8.80
C LEU A 23 -36.25 -1.38 -8.39
N CYS A 24 -35.13 -0.77 -8.01
CA CYS A 24 -35.05 0.67 -7.74
C CYS A 24 -35.52 1.49 -8.95
N GLY A 25 -35.06 1.15 -10.15
CA GLY A 25 -35.49 1.81 -11.39
C GLY A 25 -36.97 1.57 -11.71
N ALA A 26 -37.47 0.35 -11.53
CA ALA A 26 -38.86 -0.02 -11.84
C ALA A 26 -39.87 0.65 -10.91
N TYR A 27 -39.52 0.81 -9.62
CA TYR A 27 -40.40 1.44 -8.63
C TYR A 27 -40.09 2.93 -8.42
N SER A 28 -39.06 3.48 -9.06
CA SER A 28 -38.58 4.86 -8.84
C SER A 28 -38.33 5.17 -7.36
N MET A 29 -37.81 4.19 -6.63
CA MET A 29 -37.50 4.23 -5.21
C MET A 29 -36.05 3.90 -4.97
N SER A 30 -35.45 4.47 -3.93
CA SER A 30 -34.11 4.09 -3.48
C SER A 30 -34.09 2.67 -2.87
N ALA A 31 -32.93 2.04 -2.79
CA ALA A 31 -32.76 0.74 -2.15
C ALA A 31 -33.22 0.77 -0.67
N ALA A 32 -32.99 1.89 0.03
CA ALA A 32 -33.46 2.10 1.40
C ALA A 32 -34.97 2.11 1.52
N GLU A 33 -35.67 2.83 0.63
CA GLU A 33 -37.12 2.89 0.60
C GLU A 33 -37.78 1.55 0.24
N LEU A 34 -37.08 0.70 -0.52
CA LEU A 34 -37.51 -0.65 -0.87
C LEU A 34 -37.17 -1.68 0.23
N GLY A 35 -36.57 -1.27 1.35
CA GLY A 35 -36.11 -2.18 2.40
C GLY A 35 -34.97 -3.13 1.97
N LEU A 36 -34.29 -2.80 0.87
CA LEU A 36 -33.15 -3.55 0.31
C LEU A 36 -31.82 -3.11 0.92
N SER A 37 -31.84 -2.23 1.89
CA SER A 37 -30.69 -1.60 2.56
C SER A 37 -29.89 -2.52 3.49
N HIS A 38 -29.97 -3.82 3.33
CA HIS A 38 -28.98 -4.73 3.95
C HIS A 38 -27.55 -4.47 3.43
N GLY A 39 -27.41 -3.66 2.35
CA GLY A 39 -26.13 -3.18 1.83
C GLY A 39 -25.52 -2.05 2.67
N GLU A 40 -26.31 -1.07 3.11
CA GLU A 40 -25.77 0.16 3.75
C GLU A 40 -25.09 -0.07 5.10
N LEU A 41 -25.59 -0.99 5.94
CA LEU A 41 -24.93 -1.36 7.19
C LEU A 41 -23.63 -2.17 7.00
N ARG A 42 -23.46 -2.85 5.84
CA ARG A 42 -22.26 -3.61 5.49
C ARG A 42 -21.19 -2.73 4.84
N ASP A 43 -21.59 -1.72 4.10
CA ASP A 43 -20.69 -0.74 3.50
C ASP A 43 -20.07 0.18 4.58
N ALA A 44 -20.75 0.45 5.69
CA ALA A 44 -20.22 1.22 6.81
C ALA A 44 -18.93 0.61 7.39
N ALA A 45 -18.86 -0.71 7.57
CA ALA A 45 -17.65 -1.36 8.11
C ALA A 45 -16.41 -1.19 7.20
N VAL A 46 -16.61 -1.13 5.88
CA VAL A 46 -15.54 -0.88 4.90
C VAL A 46 -15.12 0.60 4.92
N ILE A 47 -16.10 1.51 5.03
CA ILE A 47 -15.83 2.95 5.11
C ILE A 47 -15.12 3.30 6.41
N ASP A 48 -15.52 2.73 7.54
CA ASP A 48 -14.99 3.01 8.87
C ASP A 48 -13.60 2.42 9.13
N ALA A 49 -13.00 1.72 8.16
CA ALA A 49 -11.72 1.04 8.30
C ALA A 49 -11.67 0.07 9.49
N ALA A 50 -12.78 -0.62 9.76
CA ALA A 50 -12.89 -1.55 10.88
C ALA A 50 -11.98 -2.78 10.69
N TYR A 51 -11.32 -3.18 11.79
CA TYR A 51 -10.52 -4.41 11.81
C TYR A 51 -11.43 -5.60 12.15
N PRO A 52 -11.61 -6.59 11.25
CA PRO A 52 -12.53 -7.71 11.46
C PRO A 52 -12.20 -8.53 12.72
N THR A 53 -13.22 -9.03 13.40
CA THR A 53 -13.06 -9.77 14.65
C THR A 53 -13.00 -11.29 14.48
N SER A 54 -13.56 -11.81 13.39
CA SER A 54 -13.53 -13.22 13.05
C SER A 54 -13.03 -13.47 11.62
N PRO A 55 -12.57 -14.69 11.29
CA PRO A 55 -12.17 -15.02 9.91
C PRO A 55 -13.31 -14.91 8.89
N ASP A 56 -14.54 -15.22 9.28
CA ASP A 56 -15.70 -15.07 8.39
C ASP A 56 -16.02 -13.59 8.12
N ASP A 57 -15.89 -12.72 9.14
CA ASP A 57 -16.00 -11.28 8.97
C ASP A 57 -14.88 -10.75 8.07
N ALA A 58 -13.66 -11.28 8.18
CA ALA A 58 -12.54 -10.90 7.33
C ALA A 58 -12.82 -11.19 5.85
N ILE A 59 -13.30 -12.40 5.52
CA ILE A 59 -13.68 -12.77 4.16
C ILE A 59 -14.80 -11.85 3.64
N GLN A 60 -15.78 -11.56 4.48
CA GLN A 60 -16.89 -10.71 4.10
C GLN A 60 -16.42 -9.28 3.84
N THR A 61 -15.65 -8.69 4.75
CA THR A 61 -15.18 -7.31 4.68
C THR A 61 -14.25 -7.10 3.48
N VAL A 62 -13.28 -8.01 3.26
CA VAL A 62 -12.37 -7.90 2.11
C VAL A 62 -13.12 -8.04 0.78
N SER A 63 -14.09 -8.94 0.70
CA SER A 63 -14.90 -9.10 -0.53
C SER A 63 -15.80 -7.87 -0.78
N GLN A 64 -16.29 -7.23 0.26
CA GLN A 64 -17.04 -5.98 0.14
C GLN A 64 -16.14 -4.82 -0.29
N LEU A 65 -14.91 -4.75 0.25
CA LEU A 65 -13.91 -3.75 -0.15
C LEU A 65 -13.61 -3.84 -1.64
N TRP A 66 -13.29 -5.04 -2.15
CA TRP A 66 -13.03 -5.24 -3.57
C TRP A 66 -14.21 -4.84 -4.45
N ARG A 67 -15.43 -5.24 -4.06
CA ARG A 67 -16.65 -4.90 -4.81
C ARG A 67 -16.94 -3.40 -4.80
N ALA A 68 -16.81 -2.73 -3.65
CA ALA A 68 -17.04 -1.30 -3.52
C ALA A 68 -16.03 -0.49 -4.34
N ASP A 69 -14.75 -0.88 -4.32
CA ASP A 69 -13.71 -0.26 -5.15
C ASP A 69 -13.96 -0.49 -6.64
N LEU A 70 -14.31 -1.71 -7.05
CA LEU A 70 -14.62 -2.04 -8.45
C LEU A 70 -15.81 -1.22 -8.99
N ASN A 71 -16.82 -1.00 -8.15
CA ASN A 71 -17.99 -0.19 -8.45
C ASN A 71 -17.76 1.32 -8.30
N GLN A 72 -16.52 1.74 -8.02
CA GLN A 72 -16.14 3.15 -7.82
C GLN A 72 -17.03 3.86 -6.79
N TYR A 73 -17.25 3.20 -5.65
CA TYR A 73 -18.10 3.72 -4.58
C TYR A 73 -17.49 4.97 -3.94
N ASP A 74 -18.05 6.13 -4.22
CA ASP A 74 -17.53 7.46 -3.88
C ASP A 74 -17.13 7.61 -2.40
N PRO A 75 -17.95 7.20 -1.39
CA PRO A 75 -17.57 7.33 0.01
C PRO A 75 -16.33 6.53 0.38
N LEU A 76 -16.04 5.42 -0.31
CA LEU A 76 -14.82 4.64 -0.11
C LEU A 76 -13.61 5.32 -0.77
N LEU A 77 -13.78 5.85 -1.98
CA LEU A 77 -12.69 6.45 -2.74
C LEU A 77 -12.23 7.79 -2.16
N THR A 78 -13.13 8.51 -1.49
CA THR A 78 -12.86 9.78 -0.82
C THR A 78 -12.60 9.65 0.68
N ALA A 79 -12.65 8.43 1.21
CA ALA A 79 -12.43 8.17 2.63
C ALA A 79 -11.02 8.55 3.06
N GLU A 80 -10.92 9.27 4.17
CA GLU A 80 -9.63 9.65 4.77
C GLU A 80 -9.01 8.49 5.57
N PRO A 81 -7.67 8.48 5.73
CA PRO A 81 -7.00 7.57 6.64
C PRO A 81 -7.33 7.86 8.10
N SER A 82 -7.51 6.81 8.90
CA SER A 82 -7.81 6.89 10.34
C SER A 82 -6.59 6.46 11.17
N GLU A 83 -6.11 7.34 12.06
CA GLU A 83 -5.01 7.00 12.98
C GLU A 83 -5.42 5.93 14.00
N SER A 84 -6.67 5.96 14.47
CA SER A 84 -7.20 4.96 15.38
C SER A 84 -7.25 3.56 14.76
N ALA A 85 -7.55 3.46 13.46
CA ALA A 85 -7.58 2.19 12.76
C ALA A 85 -6.18 1.52 12.69
N TRP A 86 -5.12 2.28 12.46
CA TRP A 86 -3.74 1.77 12.53
C TRP A 86 -3.39 1.27 13.94
N SER A 87 -3.72 2.07 14.96
CA SER A 87 -3.44 1.72 16.36
C SER A 87 -4.19 0.47 16.79
N GLU A 88 -5.47 0.39 16.46
CA GLU A 88 -6.31 -0.76 16.78
C GLU A 88 -5.80 -2.04 16.11
N ALA A 89 -5.51 -1.98 14.80
CA ALA A 89 -5.05 -3.12 14.04
C ALA A 89 -3.71 -3.66 14.56
N SER A 90 -2.74 -2.78 14.81
CA SER A 90 -1.43 -3.18 15.32
C SER A 90 -1.52 -3.80 16.72
N LEU A 91 -2.34 -3.22 17.62
CA LEU A 91 -2.56 -3.76 18.95
C LEU A 91 -3.27 -5.11 18.90
N ARG A 92 -4.34 -5.24 18.12
CA ARG A 92 -5.07 -6.50 17.97
C ARG A 92 -4.16 -7.61 17.43
N TRP A 93 -3.31 -7.29 16.43
CA TRP A 93 -2.35 -8.26 15.90
C TRP A 93 -1.32 -8.72 16.95
N LEU A 94 -0.80 -7.80 17.79
CA LEU A 94 0.18 -8.13 18.83
C LEU A 94 -0.39 -9.00 19.95
N VAL A 95 -1.66 -8.76 20.36
CA VAL A 95 -2.27 -9.40 21.53
C VAL A 95 -3.26 -10.50 21.19
N ALA A 96 -3.56 -10.72 19.91
CA ALA A 96 -4.54 -11.73 19.52
C ALA A 96 -4.09 -13.13 19.91
N PRO A 97 -5.03 -13.97 20.39
CA PRO A 97 -4.79 -15.42 20.52
C PRO A 97 -4.47 -16.01 19.14
N GLU A 98 -3.91 -17.23 19.12
CA GLU A 98 -3.56 -17.91 17.87
C GLU A 98 -4.76 -17.87 16.89
N PRO A 99 -4.55 -17.27 15.70
CA PRO A 99 -5.61 -17.16 14.71
C PRO A 99 -5.87 -18.51 14.05
N GLY A 100 -7.02 -18.61 13.43
CA GLY A 100 -7.39 -19.80 12.67
C GLY A 100 -8.13 -19.41 11.41
N ILE A 101 -8.03 -20.24 10.40
CA ILE A 101 -8.88 -20.14 9.22
C ILE A 101 -10.34 -20.52 9.59
N PRO A 102 -11.35 -20.06 8.81
CA PRO A 102 -12.72 -20.44 9.03
C PRO A 102 -12.90 -21.96 9.11
N ARG A 103 -13.86 -22.41 9.92
CA ARG A 103 -14.23 -23.84 9.96
C ARG A 103 -14.63 -24.30 8.56
N GLN A 104 -14.28 -25.57 8.23
CA GLN A 104 -14.64 -26.16 6.95
C GLN A 104 -16.12 -25.97 6.65
N ARG A 105 -16.41 -25.44 5.46
CA ARG A 105 -17.77 -25.31 4.95
C ARG A 105 -18.21 -26.61 4.29
N ALA A 106 -19.48 -26.95 4.43
CA ALA A 106 -20.05 -28.12 3.77
C ALA A 106 -20.24 -27.92 2.26
N GLU A 107 -20.42 -26.67 1.83
CA GLU A 107 -20.71 -26.28 0.44
C GLU A 107 -19.64 -25.31 -0.07
N GLY A 108 -19.47 -25.23 -1.39
CA GLY A 108 -18.53 -24.34 -2.07
C GLY A 108 -17.56 -25.09 -2.99
N VAL A 109 -16.77 -24.32 -3.73
CA VAL A 109 -15.74 -24.82 -4.65
C VAL A 109 -14.66 -25.55 -3.84
N GLN A 110 -14.23 -26.71 -4.32
CA GLN A 110 -13.08 -27.42 -3.72
C GLN A 110 -11.78 -26.69 -4.14
N VAL A 111 -11.01 -26.23 -3.16
CA VAL A 111 -9.75 -25.50 -3.38
C VAL A 111 -8.57 -26.40 -3.01
N GLY A 112 -7.57 -26.43 -3.89
CA GLY A 112 -6.31 -27.14 -3.70
C GLY A 112 -5.08 -26.24 -3.83
N LEU A 113 -3.89 -26.80 -3.64
CA LEU A 113 -2.63 -26.05 -3.80
C LEU A 113 -2.42 -25.52 -5.22
N GLY A 114 -3.02 -26.15 -6.24
CA GLY A 114 -2.99 -25.67 -7.61
C GLY A 114 -3.69 -24.31 -7.77
N ASP A 115 -4.83 -24.13 -7.09
CA ASP A 115 -5.56 -22.86 -7.10
C ASP A 115 -4.75 -21.76 -6.38
N VAL A 116 -4.10 -22.09 -5.25
CA VAL A 116 -3.22 -21.20 -4.52
C VAL A 116 -2.04 -20.75 -5.39
N ALA A 117 -1.39 -21.69 -6.09
CA ALA A 117 -0.29 -21.38 -7.01
C ALA A 117 -0.74 -20.50 -8.18
N ALA A 118 -1.96 -20.71 -8.71
CA ALA A 118 -2.51 -19.87 -9.77
C ALA A 118 -2.74 -18.43 -9.27
N VAL A 119 -3.26 -18.25 -8.04
CA VAL A 119 -3.44 -16.92 -7.44
C VAL A 119 -2.09 -16.22 -7.28
N LYS A 120 -1.08 -16.93 -6.73
CA LYS A 120 0.27 -16.37 -6.56
C LYS A 120 0.86 -15.92 -7.89
N THR A 121 0.89 -16.81 -8.88
CA THR A 121 1.45 -16.51 -10.20
C THR A 121 0.78 -15.29 -10.85
N THR A 122 -0.53 -15.18 -10.71
CA THR A 122 -1.28 -14.03 -11.26
C THR A 122 -0.93 -12.74 -10.52
N ALA A 123 -0.84 -12.79 -9.18
CA ALA A 123 -0.43 -11.63 -8.36
C ALA A 123 1.01 -11.18 -8.71
N ASP A 124 1.94 -12.13 -8.95
CA ASP A 124 3.32 -11.82 -9.34
C ASP A 124 3.40 -11.11 -10.70
N VAL A 125 2.51 -11.45 -11.65
CA VAL A 125 2.40 -10.71 -12.93
C VAL A 125 1.93 -9.28 -12.70
N PHE A 126 0.93 -9.09 -11.86
CA PHE A 126 0.46 -7.74 -11.51
C PHE A 126 1.51 -6.93 -10.77
N ALA A 127 2.29 -7.55 -9.88
CA ALA A 127 3.38 -6.88 -9.17
C ALA A 127 4.46 -6.36 -10.14
N LYS A 128 4.80 -7.14 -11.17
CA LYS A 128 5.72 -6.70 -12.24
C LYS A 128 5.18 -5.52 -13.04
N LEU A 129 3.88 -5.52 -13.35
CA LEU A 129 3.24 -4.39 -14.04
C LEU A 129 3.21 -3.13 -13.17
N ASP A 130 2.98 -3.28 -11.87
CA ASP A 130 3.03 -2.19 -10.90
C ASP A 130 4.43 -1.58 -10.80
N ASP A 131 5.45 -2.40 -10.72
CA ASP A 131 6.85 -1.94 -10.67
C ASP A 131 7.26 -1.18 -11.94
N GLN A 132 6.87 -1.71 -13.11
CA GLN A 132 7.26 -1.14 -14.40
C GLN A 132 6.49 0.14 -14.77
N PHE A 133 5.20 0.21 -14.45
CA PHE A 133 4.30 1.25 -14.96
C PHE A 133 3.64 2.11 -13.86
N GLY A 134 3.82 1.77 -12.59
CA GLY A 134 3.19 2.44 -11.45
C GLY A 134 1.80 1.92 -11.11
N GLY A 135 1.36 2.24 -9.88
CA GLY A 135 0.19 1.64 -9.24
C GLY A 135 -1.13 1.81 -9.97
N ASP A 136 -1.33 2.94 -10.63
CA ASP A 136 -2.62 3.20 -11.30
C ASP A 136 -2.77 2.43 -12.63
N HIS A 137 -1.68 1.83 -13.15
CA HIS A 137 -1.71 1.14 -14.44
C HIS A 137 -2.55 -0.14 -14.42
N ALA A 138 -2.34 -1.01 -13.44
CA ALA A 138 -2.97 -2.34 -13.37
C ALA A 138 -3.97 -2.48 -12.20
N ARG A 139 -4.14 -1.46 -11.36
CA ARG A 139 -4.94 -1.52 -10.12
C ARG A 139 -6.35 -2.07 -10.35
N HIS A 140 -7.07 -1.53 -11.33
CA HIS A 140 -8.44 -1.99 -11.63
C HIS A 140 -8.49 -3.49 -11.98
N SER A 141 -7.53 -3.98 -12.76
CA SER A 141 -7.45 -5.40 -13.15
C SER A 141 -7.15 -6.30 -11.95
N VAL A 142 -6.29 -5.86 -11.02
CA VAL A 142 -6.03 -6.59 -9.76
C VAL A 142 -7.32 -6.70 -8.95
N ILE A 143 -8.06 -5.60 -8.76
CA ILE A 143 -9.30 -5.60 -7.98
C ILE A 143 -10.36 -6.48 -8.64
N GLN A 144 -10.49 -6.42 -9.96
CA GLN A 144 -11.40 -7.28 -10.71
C GLN A 144 -11.07 -8.76 -10.51
N TYR A 145 -9.78 -9.12 -10.60
CA TYR A 145 -9.33 -10.49 -10.35
C TYR A 145 -9.62 -10.94 -8.91
N LEU A 146 -9.29 -10.11 -7.92
CA LEU A 146 -9.56 -10.41 -6.51
C LEU A 146 -11.06 -10.62 -6.25
N ASN A 147 -11.91 -9.77 -6.81
CA ASN A 147 -13.37 -9.85 -6.62
C ASN A 147 -14.00 -11.06 -7.34
N ASN A 148 -13.59 -11.33 -8.58
CA ASN A 148 -14.29 -12.29 -9.42
C ASN A 148 -13.73 -13.71 -9.27
N ASP A 149 -12.40 -13.84 -9.16
CA ASP A 149 -11.71 -15.14 -9.18
C ASP A 149 -11.29 -15.60 -7.79
N VAL A 150 -10.79 -14.67 -6.94
CA VAL A 150 -10.24 -15.02 -5.62
C VAL A 150 -11.32 -15.09 -4.53
N ALA A 151 -12.29 -14.18 -4.52
CA ALA A 151 -13.34 -14.16 -3.48
C ALA A 151 -14.15 -15.48 -3.37
N PRO A 152 -14.47 -16.20 -4.47
CA PRO A 152 -15.09 -17.51 -4.40
C PRO A 152 -14.20 -18.56 -3.72
N LEU A 153 -12.86 -18.50 -3.90
CA LEU A 153 -11.90 -19.42 -3.30
C LEU A 153 -11.86 -19.27 -1.78
N LEU A 154 -11.86 -18.04 -1.26
CA LEU A 154 -11.91 -17.78 0.19
C LEU A 154 -13.16 -18.39 0.86
N ARG A 155 -14.27 -18.48 0.11
CA ARG A 155 -15.53 -19.11 0.56
C ARG A 155 -15.61 -20.58 0.24
N GLY A 156 -14.58 -21.16 -0.38
CA GLY A 156 -14.51 -22.55 -0.81
C GLY A 156 -14.32 -23.55 0.34
N ARG A 157 -14.12 -24.81 -0.03
CA ARG A 157 -13.76 -25.91 0.85
C ARG A 157 -12.28 -26.23 0.68
N TYR A 158 -11.52 -26.23 1.73
CA TYR A 158 -10.09 -26.51 1.73
C TYR A 158 -9.66 -27.21 3.03
N THR A 159 -8.58 -27.97 2.99
CA THR A 159 -7.93 -28.48 4.19
C THR A 159 -7.23 -27.32 4.92
N GLU A 160 -6.93 -27.48 6.21
CA GLU A 160 -6.28 -26.42 6.99
C GLU A 160 -4.96 -25.95 6.37
N PRO A 161 -4.03 -26.79 5.90
CA PRO A 161 -2.80 -26.33 5.25
C PRO A 161 -3.07 -25.54 3.97
N VAL A 162 -4.02 -25.99 3.13
CA VAL A 162 -4.41 -25.28 1.90
C VAL A 162 -5.05 -23.95 2.24
N GLY A 163 -5.90 -23.89 3.26
CA GLY A 163 -6.52 -22.66 3.72
C GLY A 163 -5.49 -21.64 4.21
N ARG A 164 -4.51 -22.05 5.02
CA ARG A 164 -3.42 -21.18 5.47
C ARG A 164 -2.63 -20.62 4.28
N ALA A 165 -2.25 -21.47 3.33
CA ALA A 165 -1.55 -21.04 2.12
C ALA A 165 -2.41 -20.09 1.27
N LEU A 166 -3.70 -20.36 1.10
CA LEU A 166 -4.63 -19.49 0.38
C LEU A 166 -4.73 -18.12 1.04
N PHE A 167 -4.94 -18.06 2.35
CA PHE A 167 -5.11 -16.80 3.08
C PHE A 167 -3.82 -15.97 3.06
N SER A 168 -2.64 -16.59 3.17
CA SER A 168 -1.35 -15.90 3.04
C SER A 168 -1.19 -15.32 1.62
N THR A 169 -1.43 -16.12 0.57
CA THR A 169 -1.33 -15.64 -0.82
C THR A 169 -2.34 -14.53 -1.13
N VAL A 170 -3.56 -14.62 -0.61
CA VAL A 170 -4.57 -13.57 -0.81
C VAL A 170 -4.22 -12.32 0.00
N ALA A 171 -3.56 -12.47 1.16
CA ALA A 171 -3.04 -11.33 1.92
C ALA A 171 -1.95 -10.58 1.12
N GLU A 172 -1.01 -11.29 0.47
CA GLU A 172 -0.02 -10.69 -0.43
C GLU A 172 -0.68 -9.95 -1.59
N ALA A 173 -1.64 -10.56 -2.26
CA ALA A 173 -2.35 -9.92 -3.39
C ALA A 173 -3.18 -8.71 -2.93
N THR A 174 -3.74 -8.74 -1.72
CA THR A 174 -4.47 -7.61 -1.12
C THR A 174 -3.50 -6.50 -0.69
N LEU A 175 -2.32 -6.85 -0.18
CA LEU A 175 -1.23 -5.92 0.10
C LEU A 175 -0.78 -5.19 -1.17
N LEU A 176 -0.65 -5.89 -2.29
CA LEU A 176 -0.33 -5.30 -3.60
C LEU A 176 -1.39 -4.27 -4.01
N ALA A 177 -2.68 -4.59 -3.87
CA ALA A 177 -3.78 -3.64 -4.12
C ALA A 177 -3.68 -2.40 -3.21
N GLY A 178 -3.23 -2.59 -1.97
CA GLY A 178 -2.92 -1.51 -1.03
C GLY A 178 -1.78 -0.62 -1.51
N TRP A 179 -0.67 -1.19 -1.96
CA TRP A 179 0.45 -0.46 -2.53
C TRP A 179 0.08 0.31 -3.79
N MET A 180 -0.67 -0.30 -4.71
CA MET A 180 -1.17 0.37 -5.91
C MET A 180 -2.10 1.54 -5.57
N SER A 181 -2.96 1.38 -4.56
CA SER A 181 -3.85 2.46 -4.10
C SER A 181 -3.07 3.59 -3.44
N TYR A 182 -2.02 3.26 -2.68
CA TYR A 182 -1.10 4.22 -2.07
C TYR A 182 -0.31 4.99 -3.13
N ASP A 183 0.20 4.30 -4.15
CA ASP A 183 0.93 4.92 -5.25
C ASP A 183 0.04 5.86 -6.10
N ALA A 184 -1.26 5.55 -6.17
CA ALA A 184 -2.27 6.43 -6.76
C ALA A 184 -2.73 7.58 -5.82
N CYS A 185 -2.08 7.77 -4.66
CA CYS A 185 -2.45 8.74 -3.60
C CYS A 185 -3.88 8.57 -3.07
N ARG A 186 -4.47 7.37 -3.16
CA ARG A 186 -5.77 7.02 -2.55
C ARG A 186 -5.54 6.46 -1.14
N HIS A 187 -5.08 7.33 -0.24
CA HIS A 187 -4.52 6.91 1.04
C HIS A 187 -5.51 6.23 1.98
N GLY A 188 -6.74 6.70 2.05
CA GLY A 188 -7.77 6.06 2.88
C GLY A 188 -8.15 4.67 2.35
N LEU A 189 -8.21 4.51 1.02
CA LEU A 189 -8.43 3.22 0.38
C LEU A 189 -7.24 2.27 0.60
N ALA A 190 -6.00 2.76 0.45
CA ALA A 190 -4.79 1.99 0.70
C ALA A 190 -4.74 1.47 2.15
N GLN A 191 -5.07 2.31 3.13
CA GLN A 191 -5.16 1.90 4.53
C GLN A 191 -6.13 0.74 4.72
N ARG A 192 -7.30 0.78 4.11
CA ARG A 192 -8.30 -0.29 4.19
C ARG A 192 -7.79 -1.59 3.59
N TYR A 193 -7.10 -1.53 2.47
CA TYR A 193 -6.43 -2.70 1.88
C TYR A 193 -5.37 -3.28 2.81
N PHE A 194 -4.52 -2.46 3.40
CA PHE A 194 -3.49 -2.89 4.35
C PHE A 194 -4.11 -3.54 5.61
N LEU A 195 -5.20 -2.98 6.13
CA LEU A 195 -5.92 -3.55 7.28
C LEU A 195 -6.49 -4.94 6.97
N GLN A 196 -7.10 -5.11 5.80
CA GLN A 196 -7.63 -6.40 5.38
C GLN A 196 -6.52 -7.41 5.07
N ALA A 197 -5.43 -6.99 4.43
CA ALA A 197 -4.26 -7.83 4.21
C ALA A 197 -3.67 -8.31 5.56
N LEU A 198 -3.52 -7.42 6.54
CA LEU A 198 -3.04 -7.75 7.88
C LEU A 198 -3.95 -8.80 8.56
N ARG A 199 -5.26 -8.63 8.43
CA ARG A 199 -6.21 -9.57 9.00
C ARG A 199 -6.11 -10.96 8.34
N LEU A 200 -6.03 -11.02 7.01
CA LEU A 200 -5.85 -12.29 6.28
C LEU A 200 -4.52 -12.98 6.62
N ALA A 201 -3.42 -12.23 6.71
CA ALA A 201 -2.13 -12.75 7.12
C ALA A 201 -2.17 -13.30 8.57
N GLN A 202 -2.90 -12.63 9.46
CA GLN A 202 -3.15 -13.09 10.81
C GLN A 202 -3.93 -14.42 10.81
N ASP A 203 -5.01 -14.54 10.03
CA ASP A 203 -5.81 -15.75 9.94
C ASP A 203 -5.01 -16.92 9.31
N ALA A 204 -4.09 -16.62 8.39
CA ALA A 204 -3.12 -17.57 7.85
C ALA A 204 -2.07 -18.03 8.87
N ASN A 205 -1.93 -17.35 10.00
CA ASN A 205 -0.81 -17.47 10.94
C ASN A 205 0.54 -17.14 10.30
N ASP A 206 0.55 -16.25 9.29
CA ASP A 206 1.75 -15.75 8.65
C ASP A 206 2.23 -14.46 9.33
N ARG A 207 2.99 -14.62 10.41
CA ARG A 207 3.51 -13.49 11.19
C ARG A 207 4.55 -12.68 10.41
N ARG A 208 5.32 -13.29 9.50
CA ARG A 208 6.32 -12.60 8.68
C ARG A 208 5.63 -11.62 7.74
N LEU A 209 4.64 -12.10 7.00
CA LEU A 209 3.85 -11.26 6.10
C LEU A 209 3.09 -10.17 6.86
N ALA A 210 2.47 -10.51 8.00
CA ALA A 210 1.79 -9.53 8.84
C ALA A 210 2.72 -8.40 9.31
N GLY A 211 3.97 -8.72 9.68
CA GLY A 211 5.01 -7.72 9.99
C GLY A 211 5.33 -6.83 8.79
N SER A 212 5.47 -7.39 7.59
CA SER A 212 5.68 -6.62 6.35
C SER A 212 4.51 -5.70 6.03
N ILE A 213 3.27 -6.12 6.30
CA ILE A 213 2.10 -5.27 6.13
C ILE A 213 2.11 -4.09 7.11
N LEU A 214 2.50 -4.30 8.37
CA LEU A 214 2.68 -3.20 9.33
C LEU A 214 3.81 -2.25 8.91
N SER A 215 4.88 -2.77 8.31
CA SER A 215 5.94 -1.96 7.70
C SER A 215 5.39 -1.10 6.54
N ALA A 216 4.53 -1.63 5.69
CA ALA A 216 3.85 -0.86 4.64
C ALA A 216 2.95 0.24 5.21
N MET A 217 2.20 -0.05 6.29
CA MET A 217 1.42 0.96 7.01
C MET A 217 2.32 2.05 7.63
N SER A 218 3.49 1.69 8.17
CA SER A 218 4.48 2.64 8.70
C SER A 218 4.99 3.56 7.60
N HIS A 219 5.31 3.01 6.43
CA HIS A 219 5.72 3.78 5.26
C HIS A 219 4.61 4.78 4.84
N GLN A 220 3.36 4.34 4.75
CA GLN A 220 2.22 5.20 4.43
C GLN A 220 2.03 6.30 5.48
N ALA A 221 2.09 5.96 6.77
CA ALA A 221 1.94 6.92 7.86
C ALA A 221 3.06 7.99 7.85
N THR A 222 4.30 7.60 7.50
CA THR A 222 5.42 8.53 7.32
C THR A 222 5.14 9.51 6.19
N PHE A 223 4.68 9.02 5.04
CA PHE A 223 4.33 9.86 3.88
C PHE A 223 3.22 10.88 4.22
N LEU A 224 2.26 10.47 5.04
CA LEU A 224 1.14 11.30 5.48
C LEU A 224 1.47 12.25 6.66
N GLY A 225 2.73 12.31 7.09
CA GLY A 225 3.15 13.17 8.20
C GLY A 225 2.76 12.66 9.59
N ARG A 226 2.32 11.39 9.71
CA ARG A 226 1.93 10.75 10.97
C ARG A 226 3.12 10.00 11.60
N TYR A 227 4.20 10.72 11.86
CA TYR A 227 5.52 10.14 12.18
C TYR A 227 5.54 9.31 13.46
N THR A 228 4.88 9.76 14.53
CA THR A 228 4.77 9.00 15.78
C THR A 228 4.05 7.68 15.58
N GLN A 229 2.97 7.71 14.80
CA GLN A 229 2.21 6.51 14.45
C GLN A 229 3.07 5.57 13.59
N ALA A 230 3.80 6.10 12.62
CA ALA A 230 4.70 5.34 11.76
C ALA A 230 5.77 4.59 12.56
N ALA A 231 6.47 5.28 13.49
CA ALA A 231 7.45 4.64 14.38
C ALA A 231 6.81 3.54 15.25
N THR A 232 5.58 3.78 15.73
CA THR A 232 4.84 2.77 16.52
C THR A 232 4.53 1.52 15.69
N LEU A 233 4.10 1.68 14.43
CA LEU A 233 3.82 0.56 13.52
C LEU A 233 5.08 -0.26 13.19
N ALA A 234 6.20 0.40 12.90
CA ALA A 234 7.48 -0.27 12.66
C ALA A 234 7.96 -1.08 13.88
N ARG A 235 7.85 -0.49 15.07
CA ARG A 235 8.17 -1.17 16.34
C ARG A 235 7.23 -2.34 16.62
N ALA A 236 5.94 -2.19 16.35
CA ALA A 236 4.98 -3.28 16.46
C ALA A 236 5.35 -4.45 15.52
N ALA A 237 5.77 -4.16 14.28
CA ALA A 237 6.26 -5.16 13.36
C ALA A 237 7.47 -5.92 13.94
N LEU A 238 8.51 -5.20 14.42
CA LEU A 238 9.70 -5.79 15.04
C LEU A 238 9.37 -6.69 16.25
N MET A 239 8.48 -6.23 17.13
CA MET A 239 8.06 -6.99 18.30
C MET A 239 7.29 -8.26 17.90
N GLY A 240 6.33 -8.12 16.99
CA GLY A 240 5.43 -9.21 16.63
C GLY A 240 6.07 -10.34 15.85
N ILE A 241 7.14 -10.07 15.09
CA ILE A 241 7.86 -11.12 14.35
C ILE A 241 9.03 -11.74 15.13
N SER A 242 9.37 -11.22 16.30
CA SER A 242 10.59 -11.62 17.04
C SER A 242 10.88 -13.13 17.02
N PRO A 243 9.89 -14.03 17.19
CA PRO A 243 10.13 -15.47 17.16
C PRO A 243 10.49 -16.05 15.78
N VAL A 244 10.11 -15.37 14.69
CA VAL A 244 10.20 -15.87 13.31
C VAL A 244 10.91 -14.88 12.36
N ALA A 245 11.56 -13.86 12.95
CA ALA A 245 12.20 -12.78 12.22
C ALA A 245 13.37 -13.27 11.37
N THR A 246 13.37 -12.90 10.09
CA THR A 246 14.56 -13.03 9.24
C THR A 246 15.38 -11.74 9.28
N PRO A 247 16.67 -11.79 8.95
CA PRO A 247 17.53 -10.62 8.93
C PRO A 247 17.02 -9.50 8.01
N THR A 248 16.56 -9.83 6.80
CA THR A 248 16.08 -8.83 5.83
C THR A 248 14.79 -8.16 6.30
N LEU A 249 13.84 -8.91 6.88
CA LEU A 249 12.63 -8.32 7.48
C LEU A 249 12.96 -7.36 8.63
N ARG A 250 13.92 -7.75 9.48
CA ARG A 250 14.38 -6.86 10.57
C ARG A 250 15.02 -5.60 10.03
N ALA A 251 15.85 -5.72 8.98
CA ALA A 251 16.48 -4.57 8.33
C ALA A 251 15.41 -3.60 7.78
N GLN A 252 14.43 -4.09 7.05
CA GLN A 252 13.32 -3.28 6.53
C GLN A 252 12.57 -2.56 7.65
N PHE A 253 12.21 -3.25 8.73
CA PHE A 253 11.41 -2.63 9.80
C PHE A 253 12.20 -1.59 10.59
N HIS A 254 13.52 -1.80 10.80
CA HIS A 254 14.39 -0.77 11.36
C HIS A 254 14.56 0.43 10.42
N ALA A 255 14.62 0.22 9.10
CA ALA A 255 14.65 1.30 8.12
C ALA A 255 13.35 2.13 8.16
N MET A 256 12.19 1.49 8.27
CA MET A 256 10.91 2.21 8.44
C MET A 256 10.84 2.99 9.76
N GLU A 257 11.35 2.42 10.84
CA GLU A 257 11.49 3.14 12.11
C GLU A 257 12.40 4.37 11.95
N ALA A 258 13.54 4.22 11.28
CA ALA A 258 14.48 5.31 11.01
C ALA A 258 13.83 6.45 10.20
N ARG A 259 13.06 6.12 9.15
CA ARG A 259 12.30 7.08 8.33
C ARG A 259 11.37 7.95 9.19
N ALA A 260 10.62 7.31 10.07
CA ALA A 260 9.71 8.02 10.97
C ALA A 260 10.47 8.91 11.95
N LEU A 261 11.57 8.41 12.55
CA LEU A 261 12.39 9.13 13.51
C LEU A 261 13.13 10.33 12.88
N ALA A 262 13.61 10.19 11.63
CA ALA A 262 14.19 11.30 10.88
C ALA A 262 13.23 12.49 10.78
N ARG A 263 11.97 12.23 10.52
CA ARG A 263 10.91 13.25 10.39
C ARG A 263 10.45 13.84 11.72
N THR A 264 10.68 13.14 12.85
CA THR A 264 10.43 13.72 14.19
C THR A 264 11.60 14.58 14.68
N GLY A 265 12.75 14.57 13.98
CA GLY A 265 13.96 15.27 14.36
C GLY A 265 14.80 14.54 15.41
N ASP A 266 14.47 13.30 15.76
CA ASP A 266 15.30 12.47 16.65
C ASP A 266 16.45 11.82 15.87
N ILE A 267 17.49 12.62 15.62
CA ILE A 267 18.64 12.22 14.80
C ILE A 267 19.35 11.01 15.39
N LEU A 268 19.55 10.99 16.72
CA LEU A 268 20.29 9.90 17.37
C LEU A 268 19.53 8.56 17.28
N ALA A 269 18.22 8.58 17.50
CA ALA A 269 17.40 7.38 17.36
C ALA A 269 17.31 6.94 15.90
N CYS A 270 17.21 7.87 14.93
CA CYS A 270 17.26 7.57 13.51
C CYS A 270 18.57 6.86 13.11
N GLU A 271 19.73 7.39 13.52
CA GLU A 271 21.03 6.79 13.22
C GLU A 271 21.21 5.41 13.89
N ALA A 272 20.70 5.25 15.11
CA ALA A 272 20.69 3.96 15.78
C ALA A 272 19.84 2.91 15.04
N ALA A 273 18.66 3.32 14.55
CA ALA A 273 17.79 2.46 13.76
C ALA A 273 18.41 2.09 12.41
N LEU A 274 19.04 3.04 11.69
CA LEU A 274 19.78 2.76 10.45
C LEU A 274 20.95 1.79 10.71
N THR A 275 21.70 1.97 11.78
CA THR A 275 22.79 1.06 12.17
C THR A 275 22.25 -0.35 12.44
N ALA A 276 21.11 -0.47 13.11
CA ALA A 276 20.45 -1.76 13.33
C ALA A 276 19.98 -2.41 12.02
N ALA A 277 19.44 -1.61 11.09
CA ALA A 277 19.03 -2.07 9.77
C ALA A 277 20.23 -2.63 8.98
N THR A 278 21.33 -1.87 8.91
CA THR A 278 22.56 -2.30 8.21
C THR A 278 23.09 -3.60 8.78
N LYS A 279 23.24 -3.67 10.11
CA LYS A 279 23.74 -4.87 10.79
C LYS A 279 22.83 -6.09 10.57
N ALA A 280 21.52 -5.88 10.53
CA ALA A 280 20.58 -6.95 10.23
C ALA A 280 20.75 -7.44 8.78
N LEU A 281 20.83 -6.54 7.81
CA LEU A 281 20.97 -6.89 6.40
C LEU A 281 22.30 -7.60 6.10
N GLU A 282 23.41 -7.18 6.74
CA GLU A 282 24.71 -7.84 6.64
C GLU A 282 24.69 -9.30 7.12
N SER A 283 23.77 -9.65 8.01
CA SER A 283 23.60 -11.01 8.53
C SER A 283 22.63 -11.88 7.74
N ARG A 284 22.13 -11.39 6.59
CA ARG A 284 21.13 -12.13 5.80
C ARG A 284 21.68 -13.43 5.23
N ASN A 285 20.78 -14.43 5.19
CA ASN A 285 21.00 -15.68 4.48
C ASN A 285 19.84 -15.87 3.49
N SER A 286 20.12 -15.81 2.21
CA SER A 286 19.10 -15.82 1.14
C SER A 286 18.21 -17.06 1.14
N GLU A 287 18.66 -18.20 1.70
CA GLU A 287 17.87 -19.43 1.76
C GLU A 287 16.70 -19.36 2.77
N ASP A 288 16.79 -18.48 3.78
CA ASP A 288 15.80 -18.35 4.85
C ASP A 288 14.80 -17.21 4.64
N GLU A 289 15.07 -16.33 3.66
CA GLU A 289 14.26 -15.13 3.41
C GLU A 289 13.00 -15.45 2.60
N PRO A 290 11.84 -14.87 2.97
CA PRO A 290 10.65 -14.95 2.13
C PRO A 290 10.87 -14.28 0.76
N GLU A 291 10.33 -14.86 -0.30
CA GLU A 291 10.49 -14.35 -1.67
C GLU A 291 10.02 -12.89 -1.81
N TYR A 292 8.91 -12.52 -1.16
CA TYR A 292 8.33 -11.19 -1.26
C TYR A 292 9.19 -10.07 -0.66
N ILE A 293 10.23 -10.38 0.13
CA ILE A 293 11.16 -9.39 0.69
C ILE A 293 12.46 -9.28 -0.11
N SER A 294 12.64 -10.07 -1.15
CA SER A 294 13.88 -10.11 -1.93
C SER A 294 14.28 -8.77 -2.56
N TYR A 295 13.33 -7.86 -2.72
CA TYR A 295 13.59 -6.50 -3.20
C TYR A 295 14.36 -5.63 -2.19
N PHE A 296 14.29 -5.97 -0.88
CA PHE A 296 14.95 -5.20 0.16
C PHE A 296 16.42 -5.61 0.28
N ASP A 297 17.23 -5.06 -0.57
CA ASP A 297 18.67 -5.27 -0.68
C ASP A 297 19.50 -4.06 -0.20
N ASP A 298 20.78 -4.05 -0.51
CA ASP A 298 21.67 -2.95 -0.13
C ASP A 298 21.30 -1.63 -0.83
N ALA A 299 20.77 -1.68 -2.05
CA ALA A 299 20.32 -0.51 -2.79
C ALA A 299 19.05 0.08 -2.16
N GLU A 300 18.08 -0.75 -1.81
CA GLU A 300 16.86 -0.30 -1.14
C GLU A 300 17.15 0.27 0.26
N LEU A 301 18.06 -0.37 1.04
CA LEU A 301 18.50 0.19 2.33
C LEU A 301 19.20 1.54 2.15
N ALA A 302 20.00 1.69 1.08
CA ALA A 302 20.64 2.96 0.76
C ALA A 302 19.60 4.04 0.39
N ALA A 303 18.53 3.68 -0.35
CA ALA A 303 17.42 4.59 -0.65
C ALA A 303 16.74 5.08 0.65
N GLU A 304 16.45 4.18 1.57
CA GLU A 304 15.83 4.52 2.85
C GLU A 304 16.74 5.41 3.72
N ALA A 305 18.05 5.12 3.72
CA ALA A 305 19.03 5.97 4.40
C ALA A 305 19.16 7.35 3.77
N ALA A 306 19.11 7.45 2.43
CA ALA A 306 19.13 8.72 1.72
C ALA A 306 17.96 9.62 2.13
N HIS A 307 16.77 9.07 2.19
CA HIS A 307 15.60 9.78 2.72
C HIS A 307 15.82 10.26 4.16
N CYS A 308 16.31 9.39 5.05
CA CYS A 308 16.57 9.75 6.44
C CYS A 308 17.55 10.93 6.52
N PHE A 309 18.70 10.87 5.81
CA PHE A 309 19.70 11.91 5.86
C PHE A 309 19.25 13.22 5.21
N ARG A 310 18.44 13.17 4.15
CA ARG A 310 17.77 14.34 3.60
C ARG A 310 16.88 15.02 4.65
N ASP A 311 16.06 14.23 5.34
CA ASP A 311 15.06 14.74 6.28
C ASP A 311 15.68 15.30 7.57
N VAL A 312 16.86 14.82 7.98
CA VAL A 312 17.65 15.39 9.09
C VAL A 312 18.66 16.47 8.64
N ASN A 313 18.50 17.00 7.41
CA ASN A 313 19.35 18.05 6.82
C ASN A 313 20.85 17.68 6.71
N SER A 314 21.17 16.41 6.55
CA SER A 314 22.53 15.92 6.31
C SER A 314 22.78 15.70 4.80
N ALA A 315 22.71 16.78 4.01
CA ALA A 315 22.70 16.75 2.55
C ALA A 315 23.83 15.89 1.94
N ARG A 316 25.08 16.02 2.41
CA ARG A 316 26.21 15.23 1.89
C ARG A 316 26.03 13.72 2.10
N ARG A 317 25.48 13.31 3.24
CA ARG A 317 25.19 11.89 3.50
C ARG A 317 24.02 11.40 2.67
N ALA A 318 23.00 12.26 2.49
CA ALA A 318 21.87 11.96 1.62
C ALA A 318 22.31 11.70 0.17
N VAL A 319 23.18 12.56 -0.39
CA VAL A 319 23.78 12.35 -1.72
C VAL A 319 24.52 11.03 -1.80
N ALA A 320 25.46 10.77 -0.87
CA ALA A 320 26.26 9.55 -0.90
C ALA A 320 25.42 8.26 -0.81
N HIS A 321 24.30 8.28 -0.08
CA HIS A 321 23.40 7.14 -0.01
C HIS A 321 22.51 7.03 -1.24
N ALA A 322 21.99 8.16 -1.75
CA ALA A 322 21.13 8.15 -2.92
C ALA A 322 21.86 7.68 -4.21
N GLU A 323 23.15 8.01 -4.37
CA GLU A 323 24.00 7.50 -5.46
C GLU A 323 24.13 5.96 -5.43
N ASN A 324 24.06 5.34 -4.26
CA ASN A 324 24.13 3.89 -4.08
C ASN A 324 22.77 3.20 -4.13
N ALA A 325 21.68 3.96 -4.24
CA ALA A 325 20.32 3.48 -4.19
C ALA A 325 19.76 3.06 -5.56
N MET A 326 20.40 3.47 -6.66
CA MET A 326 19.92 3.17 -8.00
C MET A 326 20.28 1.77 -8.42
N SER A 327 19.28 0.91 -8.64
CA SER A 327 19.46 -0.49 -9.01
C SER A 327 19.55 -0.70 -10.53
N GLY A 328 18.92 0.18 -11.32
CA GLY A 328 18.75 0.02 -12.77
C GLY A 328 17.74 -1.07 -13.16
N THR A 329 17.09 -1.70 -12.20
CA THR A 329 16.15 -2.81 -12.41
C THR A 329 14.72 -2.47 -12.01
N HIS A 330 14.53 -1.53 -11.09
CA HIS A 330 13.24 -1.12 -10.55
C HIS A 330 12.97 0.35 -10.85
N VAL A 331 12.41 0.63 -12.02
CA VAL A 331 12.24 1.99 -12.57
C VAL A 331 11.58 2.95 -11.58
N ARG A 332 10.54 2.50 -10.88
CA ARG A 332 9.82 3.35 -9.90
C ARG A 332 10.68 3.65 -8.68
N SER A 333 11.40 2.67 -8.13
CA SER A 333 12.32 2.89 -7.00
C SER A 333 13.47 3.80 -7.40
N ASP A 334 14.04 3.59 -8.58
CA ASP A 334 15.09 4.44 -9.13
C ASP A 334 14.63 5.89 -9.33
N PHE A 335 13.37 6.10 -9.78
CA PHE A 335 12.77 7.44 -9.84
C PHE A 335 12.76 8.13 -8.47
N PHE A 336 12.30 7.44 -7.42
CA PHE A 336 12.26 8.03 -6.09
C PHE A 336 13.65 8.31 -5.53
N ALA A 337 14.61 7.40 -5.72
CA ALA A 337 15.99 7.59 -5.31
C ALA A 337 16.63 8.80 -6.04
N THR A 338 16.38 8.94 -7.35
CA THR A 338 16.86 10.07 -8.16
C THR A 338 16.23 11.39 -7.69
N MET A 339 14.94 11.41 -7.35
CA MET A 339 14.31 12.61 -6.78
C MET A 339 14.86 13.00 -5.42
N VAL A 340 15.19 12.01 -4.57
CA VAL A 340 15.86 12.26 -3.28
C VAL A 340 17.27 12.81 -3.50
N LEU A 341 18.00 12.30 -4.49
CA LEU A 341 19.30 12.81 -4.89
C LEU A 341 19.22 14.26 -5.36
N ALA A 342 18.25 14.60 -6.22
CA ALA A 342 18.02 15.96 -6.68
C ALA A 342 17.73 16.92 -5.51
N ASP A 343 16.83 16.54 -4.58
CA ASP A 343 16.52 17.35 -3.39
C ASP A 343 17.73 17.47 -2.45
N ALA A 344 18.55 16.43 -2.32
CA ALA A 344 19.77 16.45 -1.50
C ALA A 344 20.83 17.42 -2.08
N HIS A 345 21.03 17.44 -3.40
CA HIS A 345 21.90 18.44 -4.07
C HIS A 345 21.36 19.85 -3.87
N LEU A 346 20.04 20.03 -4.01
CA LEU A 346 19.41 21.32 -3.79
C LEU A 346 19.66 21.85 -2.36
N ARG A 347 19.52 20.99 -1.36
CA ARG A 347 19.81 21.30 0.05
C ARG A 347 21.30 21.51 0.33
N ALA A 348 22.18 20.90 -0.45
CA ALA A 348 23.63 21.15 -0.40
C ALA A 348 24.03 22.50 -1.03
N GLY A 349 23.12 23.19 -1.74
CA GLY A 349 23.36 24.44 -2.45
C GLY A 349 23.86 24.24 -3.88
N ASP A 350 23.89 23.00 -4.38
CA ASP A 350 24.28 22.65 -5.75
C ASP A 350 23.05 22.63 -6.67
N VAL A 351 22.57 23.81 -7.03
CA VAL A 351 21.33 23.98 -7.80
C VAL A 351 21.48 23.44 -9.23
N GLU A 352 22.66 23.55 -9.83
CA GLU A 352 22.91 23.08 -11.20
C GLU A 352 22.77 21.54 -11.26
N GLU A 353 23.45 20.83 -10.36
CA GLU A 353 23.39 19.39 -10.31
C GLU A 353 21.99 18.89 -9.88
N ALA A 354 21.33 19.58 -8.94
CA ALA A 354 19.95 19.27 -8.55
C ALA A 354 18.99 19.32 -9.76
N CYS A 355 19.11 20.35 -10.61
CA CYS A 355 18.27 20.48 -11.81
C CYS A 355 18.58 19.40 -12.85
N ARG A 356 19.86 19.07 -13.05
CA ARG A 356 20.30 18.01 -13.97
C ARG A 356 19.74 16.64 -13.53
N VAL A 357 19.89 16.32 -12.25
CA VAL A 357 19.37 15.04 -11.68
C VAL A 357 17.84 14.99 -11.74
N ALA A 358 17.16 16.13 -11.60
CA ALA A 358 15.70 16.18 -11.75
C ALA A 358 15.25 15.87 -13.20
N LEU A 359 16.03 16.23 -14.22
CA LEU A 359 15.78 15.82 -15.61
C LEU A 359 15.95 14.31 -15.78
N ASP A 360 17.02 13.71 -15.22
CA ASP A 360 17.21 12.26 -15.23
C ASP A 360 16.00 11.53 -14.59
N ALA A 361 15.45 12.09 -13.50
CA ALA A 361 14.25 11.53 -12.88
C ALA A 361 13.01 11.64 -13.79
N LEU A 362 12.86 12.74 -14.54
CA LEU A 362 11.75 12.88 -15.49
C LEU A 362 11.83 11.83 -16.60
N ASP A 363 13.03 11.54 -17.12
CA ASP A 363 13.25 10.50 -18.12
C ASP A 363 12.84 9.11 -17.59
N LEU A 364 13.22 8.76 -16.35
CA LEU A 364 12.79 7.54 -15.68
C LEU A 364 11.26 7.50 -15.51
N GLY A 365 10.66 8.67 -15.23
CA GLY A 365 9.23 8.81 -14.95
C GLY A 365 8.33 8.82 -16.17
N GLU A 366 8.86 8.79 -17.40
CA GLU A 366 8.07 9.00 -18.64
C GLU A 366 6.85 8.06 -18.75
N GLN A 367 7.01 6.79 -18.38
CA GLN A 367 5.95 5.78 -18.47
C GLN A 367 5.23 5.51 -17.15
N LEU A 368 5.69 6.09 -16.02
CA LEU A 368 5.13 5.81 -14.71
C LEU A 368 3.78 6.49 -14.49
N LYS A 369 2.75 5.71 -14.22
CA LYS A 369 1.42 6.16 -13.78
C LYS A 369 1.35 6.13 -12.24
N SER A 370 2.06 7.05 -11.62
CA SER A 370 2.18 7.17 -10.16
C SER A 370 1.89 8.59 -9.72
N ALA A 371 0.89 8.77 -8.87
CA ALA A 371 0.60 10.07 -8.28
C ALA A 371 1.64 10.47 -7.23
N ARG A 372 2.32 9.48 -6.62
CA ARG A 372 3.45 9.74 -5.71
C ARG A 372 4.64 10.35 -6.46
N CYS A 373 4.94 9.92 -7.68
CA CYS A 373 5.97 10.58 -8.50
C CYS A 373 5.65 12.05 -8.69
N VAL A 374 4.39 12.40 -8.95
CA VAL A 374 3.94 13.80 -9.04
C VAL A 374 4.16 14.53 -7.73
N SER A 375 3.89 13.93 -6.57
CA SER A 375 4.07 14.58 -5.26
C SER A 375 5.53 14.86 -4.93
N TYR A 376 6.44 13.91 -5.22
CA TYR A 376 7.89 14.13 -5.04
C TYR A 376 8.42 15.27 -5.91
N LEU A 377 7.99 15.31 -7.16
CA LEU A 377 8.38 16.38 -8.07
C LEU A 377 7.78 17.72 -7.66
N ALA A 378 6.56 17.74 -7.13
CA ALA A 378 5.95 18.95 -6.60
C ALA A 378 6.69 19.50 -5.37
N GLU A 379 7.12 18.61 -4.46
CA GLU A 379 7.95 18.97 -3.30
C GLU A 379 9.28 19.55 -3.73
N PHE A 380 9.97 18.92 -4.70
CA PHE A 380 11.22 19.43 -5.26
C PHE A 380 11.05 20.82 -5.88
N ARG A 381 9.98 21.04 -6.67
CA ARG A 381 9.67 22.36 -7.27
C ARG A 381 9.50 23.44 -6.21
N GLN A 382 8.81 23.13 -5.10
CA GLN A 382 8.68 24.10 -3.99
C GLN A 382 10.01 24.47 -3.38
N HIS A 383 10.89 23.48 -3.13
CA HIS A 383 12.21 23.74 -2.59
C HIS A 383 13.04 24.59 -3.57
N LEU A 384 12.92 24.33 -4.88
CA LEU A 384 13.59 25.08 -5.92
C LEU A 384 13.09 26.54 -5.97
N ASP A 385 11.78 26.76 -5.88
CA ASP A 385 11.15 28.09 -5.88
C ASP A 385 11.62 28.95 -4.69
N VAL A 386 11.86 28.33 -3.52
CA VAL A 386 12.38 29.02 -2.32
C VAL A 386 13.82 29.54 -2.54
N ILE A 387 14.64 28.83 -3.31
CA ILE A 387 16.02 29.25 -3.63
C ILE A 387 16.03 30.42 -4.61
N GLY A 388 15.00 30.54 -5.44
CA GLY A 388 14.82 31.63 -6.40
C GLY A 388 15.30 31.31 -7.81
N ALA A 389 15.12 32.28 -8.70
CA ALA A 389 15.36 32.12 -10.13
C ALA A 389 16.87 32.05 -10.47
N SER A 390 17.40 30.81 -10.61
CA SER A 390 18.71 30.54 -11.22
C SER A 390 18.60 30.29 -12.72
N ALA A 391 19.73 30.29 -13.45
CA ALA A 391 19.76 29.89 -14.86
C ALA A 391 19.32 28.41 -14.98
N ALA A 392 19.91 27.53 -14.16
CA ALA A 392 19.59 26.10 -14.15
C ALA A 392 18.11 25.81 -13.88
N ALA A 393 17.46 26.56 -12.96
CA ALA A 393 16.03 26.39 -12.69
C ALA A 393 15.16 26.81 -13.90
N ARG A 394 15.56 27.83 -14.65
CA ARG A 394 14.85 28.21 -15.88
C ARG A 394 15.04 27.18 -16.98
N ASP A 395 16.27 26.71 -17.18
CA ASP A 395 16.59 25.68 -18.18
C ASP A 395 15.82 24.40 -17.91
N LEU A 396 15.78 23.93 -16.66
CA LEU A 396 14.94 22.78 -16.24
C LEU A 396 13.45 23.01 -16.56
N ALA A 397 12.93 24.20 -16.21
CA ALA A 397 11.51 24.50 -16.43
C ALA A 397 11.15 24.56 -17.93
N ASP A 398 12.07 25.04 -18.76
CA ASP A 398 11.91 25.12 -20.22
C ASP A 398 11.99 23.72 -20.87
N GLU A 399 12.94 22.89 -20.44
CA GLU A 399 13.14 21.53 -20.94
C GLU A 399 11.98 20.60 -20.51
N ALA A 400 11.58 20.69 -19.25
CA ALA A 400 10.49 19.88 -18.69
C ALA A 400 9.08 20.38 -19.05
N ARG A 401 8.93 21.50 -19.71
CA ARG A 401 7.66 22.23 -19.92
C ARG A 401 6.51 21.37 -20.42
N GLU A 402 6.77 20.43 -21.31
CA GLU A 402 5.77 19.53 -21.90
C GLU A 402 5.72 18.16 -21.22
N HIS A 403 6.65 17.89 -20.29
CA HIS A 403 6.70 16.61 -19.62
C HIS A 403 5.50 16.42 -18.69
N ARG A 404 4.80 15.30 -18.83
CA ARG A 404 3.54 14.99 -18.15
C ARG A 404 3.61 15.14 -16.61
N LEU A 405 4.66 14.59 -15.99
CA LEU A 405 4.84 14.68 -14.53
C LEU A 405 5.12 16.10 -14.07
N TRP A 406 5.92 16.88 -14.84
CA TRP A 406 6.24 18.26 -14.52
C TRP A 406 5.00 19.16 -14.57
N VAL A 407 4.15 18.98 -15.58
CA VAL A 407 2.89 19.71 -15.73
C VAL A 407 1.94 19.34 -14.57
N ALA A 408 1.83 18.04 -14.25
CA ALA A 408 0.99 17.57 -13.15
C ALA A 408 1.48 18.11 -11.80
N ALA A 409 2.79 18.13 -11.55
CA ALA A 409 3.38 18.66 -10.33
C ALA A 409 3.09 20.16 -10.14
N GLY A 410 3.08 20.94 -11.21
CA GLY A 410 2.73 22.37 -11.17
C GLY A 410 1.30 22.67 -10.72
N THR A 411 0.38 21.73 -10.92
CA THR A 411 -1.04 21.87 -10.52
C THR A 411 -1.37 21.15 -9.21
N TYR A 412 -0.44 20.36 -8.68
CA TYR A 412 -0.67 19.50 -7.51
C TYR A 412 -1.05 20.30 -6.26
N HIS A 413 -0.38 21.40 -5.99
CA HIS A 413 -0.64 22.27 -4.83
C HIS A 413 -1.94 23.03 -4.90
N GLN A 414 -2.35 23.45 -6.09
CA GLN A 414 -3.61 24.18 -6.25
C GLN A 414 -4.80 23.30 -5.85
N ARG A 415 -4.68 22.00 -5.98
CA ARG A 415 -5.71 21.03 -5.57
C ARG A 415 -5.70 20.70 -4.07
N GLN A 416 -4.54 20.70 -3.41
CA GLN A 416 -4.45 20.43 -1.96
C GLN A 416 -4.90 21.64 -1.09
N VAL A 417 -4.79 22.85 -1.59
CA VAL A 417 -5.22 24.08 -0.89
C VAL A 417 -6.70 24.37 -1.11
N SER A 418 -7.34 23.73 -2.08
CA SER A 418 -8.76 23.92 -2.44
C SER A 418 -9.71 22.86 -1.84
N ASN A 419 -9.19 21.87 -1.15
CA ASN A 419 -9.91 20.86 -0.38
C ASN A 419 -9.61 21.03 1.12
#